data_71e5eec38be470d1a30135b1be338c1a
#
_entry.id   71e5eec38be470d1a30135b1be338c1a
#
_cell.length_a   1.000
_cell.length_b   1.000
_cell.length_c   1.000
_cell.angle_alpha   90.00
_cell.angle_beta   90.00
_cell.angle_gamma   90.00
#
_symmetry.space_group_name_H-M   'P 1'
#
loop_
_entity.id
_entity.type
_entity.pdbx_description
1 polymer ?
#
loop_
_entity_poly.entity_id
_entity_poly.type
_entity_poly.pdbx_seq_one_letter_code
_entity_poly.pdbx_strand_id
1 'polypeptide(L)'
;AGKEMMALAFTTVPNNWRRVGHIITDKVYERLTGEKGYFDTRIIYVAEKGPKTQRIKKLAIMDQDGANNKFLTLGNELVLTPRFNPTSQLVTYLSYFKNLPRVYLLDIETGTQEVVGDFPGMTFAPRFSPDGKKIIMSFAKDGNSEIYTMDLENRIVEKITNHPSIDTSPSYSPDGKFISFNSDRSGYQQIYIMRSDGSNVKRISFGKGIYGTPVWSPRGDLIAFTKLHKGKFYIGVMRTDGSGERLLTENFYQEAPSWSPNGRVLIFYRETKTDAKGEGFSAKLWSIDLTGYNERLVPTPTDGSDPSWSSLLSN
;
A
#
# COMPACT_ATOMS: atom_id res chain seq x y z
N ALA A 1 14.44 -34.83 27.93
CA ALA A 1 13.16 -34.17 27.73
C ALA A 1 13.43 -32.70 27.43
N GLY A 2 12.89 -32.18 26.29
CA GLY A 2 13.04 -30.77 25.93
C GLY A 2 12.26 -29.89 26.93
N LYS A 3 12.79 -28.68 27.18
CA LYS A 3 12.08 -27.68 28.00
C LYS A 3 10.92 -27.11 27.17
N GLU A 4 9.71 -27.11 27.71
CA GLU A 4 8.57 -26.43 27.11
C GLU A 4 8.87 -24.94 26.98
N MET A 5 8.72 -24.40 25.75
CA MET A 5 9.04 -23.01 25.45
C MET A 5 7.80 -22.11 25.51
N MET A 6 6.62 -22.67 25.23
CA MET A 6 5.35 -21.93 25.23
C MET A 6 4.18 -22.92 25.26
N ALA A 7 3.15 -22.63 26.05
CA ALA A 7 1.85 -23.31 26.03
C ALA A 7 0.73 -22.26 25.92
N LEU A 8 -0.14 -22.39 24.94
CA LEU A 8 -1.28 -21.51 24.72
C LEU A 8 -2.52 -22.35 24.42
N ALA A 9 -3.65 -21.95 24.99
CA ALA A 9 -4.96 -22.55 24.74
C ALA A 9 -5.86 -21.50 24.08
N PHE A 10 -6.60 -21.91 23.05
CA PHE A 10 -7.56 -21.07 22.34
C PHE A 10 -8.94 -21.72 22.40
N THR A 11 -9.95 -20.92 22.74
CA THR A 11 -11.34 -21.32 22.60
C THR A 11 -11.95 -20.56 21.43
N THR A 12 -12.47 -21.27 20.44
CA THR A 12 -13.01 -20.67 19.23
C THR A 12 -14.11 -21.53 18.62
N VAL A 13 -14.89 -20.94 17.71
CA VAL A 13 -15.84 -21.70 16.88
C VAL A 13 -15.11 -22.39 15.72
N PRO A 14 -15.62 -23.54 15.22
CA PRO A 14 -14.94 -24.31 14.18
C PRO A 14 -14.53 -23.49 12.95
N ASN A 15 -15.35 -22.52 12.55
CA ASN A 15 -15.09 -21.70 11.34
C ASN A 15 -13.90 -20.73 11.48
N ASN A 16 -13.41 -20.50 12.70
CA ASN A 16 -12.28 -19.59 12.96
C ASN A 16 -10.91 -20.31 13.05
N TRP A 17 -10.85 -21.60 12.75
CA TRP A 17 -9.62 -22.39 12.91
C TRP A 17 -8.42 -21.79 12.16
N ARG A 18 -8.63 -21.19 10.96
CA ARG A 18 -7.55 -20.55 10.20
C ARG A 18 -6.99 -19.36 10.95
N ARG A 19 -7.85 -18.47 11.48
CA ARG A 19 -7.42 -17.32 12.26
C ARG A 19 -6.62 -17.75 13.50
N VAL A 20 -7.08 -18.79 14.19
CA VAL A 20 -6.32 -19.37 15.32
C VAL A 20 -4.96 -19.88 14.85
N GLY A 21 -4.89 -20.55 13.67
CA GLY A 21 -3.62 -20.97 13.07
C GLY A 21 -2.69 -19.78 12.81
N HIS A 22 -3.18 -18.66 12.28
CA HIS A 22 -2.40 -17.43 12.08
C HIS A 22 -1.91 -16.84 13.40
N ILE A 23 -2.76 -16.74 14.42
CA ILE A 23 -2.38 -16.24 15.76
C ILE A 23 -1.29 -17.13 16.39
N ILE A 24 -1.43 -18.46 16.28
CA ILE A 24 -0.41 -19.40 16.75
C ILE A 24 0.91 -19.17 16.00
N THR A 25 0.84 -19.01 14.69
CA THR A 25 2.04 -18.76 13.86
C THR A 25 2.71 -17.45 14.25
N ASP A 26 1.95 -16.38 14.51
CA ASP A 26 2.48 -15.12 15.03
C ASP A 26 3.21 -15.31 16.37
N LYS A 27 2.65 -16.09 17.30
CA LYS A 27 3.27 -16.38 18.58
C LYS A 27 4.53 -17.22 18.46
N VAL A 28 4.52 -18.23 17.58
CA VAL A 28 5.72 -19.03 17.28
C VAL A 28 6.79 -18.16 16.63
N TYR A 29 6.44 -17.32 15.66
CA TYR A 29 7.34 -16.39 15.01
C TYR A 29 7.99 -15.44 16.02
N GLU A 30 7.17 -14.81 16.87
CA GLU A 30 7.64 -13.90 17.94
C GLU A 30 8.61 -14.62 18.90
N ARG A 31 8.29 -15.87 19.26
CA ARG A 31 9.14 -16.67 20.16
C ARG A 31 10.49 -17.02 19.54
N LEU A 32 10.52 -17.28 18.24
CA LEU A 32 11.75 -17.68 17.52
C LEU A 32 12.62 -16.49 17.12
N THR A 33 12.01 -15.36 16.77
CA THR A 33 12.72 -14.22 16.18
C THR A 33 12.85 -13.02 17.11
N GLY A 34 12.03 -12.95 18.16
CA GLY A 34 11.89 -11.78 19.03
C GLY A 34 11.08 -10.63 18.40
N GLU A 35 10.52 -10.82 17.21
CA GLU A 35 9.74 -9.81 16.48
C GLU A 35 8.28 -10.23 16.37
N LYS A 36 7.36 -9.26 16.34
CA LYS A 36 5.94 -9.54 16.10
C LYS A 36 5.76 -10.21 14.73
N GLY A 37 4.83 -11.14 14.64
CA GLY A 37 4.46 -11.79 13.40
C GLY A 37 3.63 -10.86 12.48
N TYR A 38 3.12 -11.42 11.38
CA TYR A 38 2.29 -10.73 10.40
C TYR A 38 1.21 -11.65 9.79
N PHE A 39 0.98 -12.81 10.42
CA PHE A 39 0.12 -13.86 9.85
C PHE A 39 -1.36 -13.61 10.11
N ASP A 40 -1.76 -13.06 11.28
CA ASP A 40 -3.15 -12.68 11.56
C ASP A 40 -3.46 -11.28 10.97
N THR A 41 -3.37 -11.18 9.65
CA THR A 41 -3.56 -9.95 8.88
C THR A 41 -4.35 -10.20 7.61
N ARG A 42 -4.81 -9.10 6.98
CA ARG A 42 -5.56 -9.12 5.73
C ARG A 42 -4.82 -8.31 4.65
N ILE A 43 -5.13 -8.63 3.42
CA ILE A 43 -4.73 -7.87 2.24
C ILE A 43 -6.00 -7.39 1.54
N ILE A 44 -6.11 -6.07 1.34
CA ILE A 44 -7.07 -5.50 0.42
C ILE A 44 -6.37 -5.19 -0.90
N TYR A 45 -7.05 -5.41 -2.01
CA TYR A 45 -6.50 -5.18 -3.34
C TYR A 45 -7.61 -4.84 -4.35
N VAL A 46 -7.21 -4.40 -5.53
CA VAL A 46 -8.11 -4.22 -6.66
C VAL A 46 -8.15 -5.52 -7.45
N ALA A 47 -9.25 -6.26 -7.36
CA ALA A 47 -9.50 -7.45 -8.17
C ALA A 47 -9.93 -7.01 -9.58
N GLU A 48 -9.33 -7.58 -10.61
CA GLU A 48 -9.51 -7.18 -12.00
C GLU A 48 -9.96 -8.35 -12.88
N LYS A 49 -10.89 -8.08 -13.79
CA LYS A 49 -11.38 -9.07 -14.77
C LYS A 49 -11.69 -8.42 -16.11
N GLY A 50 -11.47 -9.14 -17.20
CA GLY A 50 -11.76 -8.69 -18.57
C GLY A 50 -10.52 -8.20 -19.32
N PRO A 51 -10.66 -7.84 -20.60
CA PRO A 51 -9.56 -7.38 -21.43
C PRO A 51 -9.01 -6.04 -20.94
N LYS A 52 -7.75 -5.73 -21.25
CA LYS A 52 -7.04 -4.54 -20.76
C LYS A 52 -7.80 -3.23 -21.01
N THR A 53 -8.53 -3.14 -22.12
CA THR A 53 -9.28 -1.94 -22.55
C THR A 53 -10.65 -1.78 -21.86
N GLN A 54 -11.17 -2.83 -21.19
CA GLN A 54 -12.49 -2.85 -20.56
C GLN A 54 -12.46 -3.67 -19.26
N ARG A 55 -11.49 -3.36 -18.40
CA ARG A 55 -11.36 -4.08 -17.12
C ARG A 55 -12.41 -3.64 -16.12
N ILE A 56 -13.10 -4.64 -15.58
CA ILE A 56 -13.96 -4.46 -14.40
C ILE A 56 -13.03 -4.55 -13.17
N LYS A 57 -13.07 -3.53 -12.33
CA LYS A 57 -12.28 -3.42 -11.11
C LYS A 57 -13.18 -3.44 -9.88
N LYS A 58 -12.83 -4.26 -8.88
CA LYS A 58 -13.57 -4.40 -7.63
C LYS A 58 -12.59 -4.33 -6.47
N LEU A 59 -12.99 -3.75 -5.36
CA LEU A 59 -12.28 -3.98 -4.12
C LEU A 59 -12.49 -5.42 -3.65
N ALA A 60 -11.42 -6.08 -3.28
CA ALA A 60 -11.44 -7.41 -2.70
C ALA A 60 -10.54 -7.47 -1.47
N ILE A 61 -10.90 -8.32 -0.52
CA ILE A 61 -10.14 -8.57 0.69
C ILE A 61 -9.92 -10.06 0.87
N MET A 62 -8.77 -10.44 1.44
CA MET A 62 -8.40 -11.82 1.73
C MET A 62 -7.48 -11.88 2.95
N ASP A 63 -7.29 -13.07 3.50
CA ASP A 63 -6.21 -13.32 4.45
C ASP A 63 -4.85 -13.15 3.74
N GLN A 64 -3.80 -12.91 4.49
CA GLN A 64 -2.47 -12.65 3.92
C GLN A 64 -1.92 -13.81 3.05
N ASP A 65 -2.47 -15.00 3.17
CA ASP A 65 -2.11 -16.21 2.41
C ASP A 65 -3.03 -16.48 1.19
N GLY A 66 -3.96 -15.55 0.89
CA GLY A 66 -4.90 -15.64 -0.23
C GLY A 66 -6.22 -16.33 0.08
N ALA A 67 -6.40 -16.87 1.29
CA ALA A 67 -7.64 -17.51 1.69
C ALA A 67 -8.74 -16.48 2.02
N ASN A 68 -9.98 -16.97 2.18
CA ASN A 68 -11.14 -16.16 2.57
C ASN A 68 -11.39 -14.93 1.69
N ASN A 69 -11.10 -15.04 0.40
CA ASN A 69 -11.28 -13.94 -0.55
C ASN A 69 -12.75 -13.53 -0.64
N LYS A 70 -13.01 -12.21 -0.53
CA LYS A 70 -14.34 -11.61 -0.68
C LYS A 70 -14.27 -10.34 -1.52
N PHE A 71 -15.25 -10.13 -2.40
CA PHE A 71 -15.42 -8.86 -3.09
C PHE A 71 -16.21 -7.89 -2.21
N LEU A 72 -15.72 -6.66 -2.08
CA LEU A 72 -16.32 -5.62 -1.26
C LEU A 72 -17.18 -4.63 -2.07
N THR A 73 -16.95 -4.58 -3.40
CA THR A 73 -17.72 -3.72 -4.32
C THR A 73 -18.26 -4.52 -5.51
N LEU A 74 -19.28 -4.00 -6.16
CA LEU A 74 -19.96 -4.69 -7.27
C LEU A 74 -19.23 -4.61 -8.61
N GLY A 75 -18.34 -3.61 -8.80
CA GLY A 75 -17.60 -3.39 -10.05
C GLY A 75 -18.34 -2.51 -11.06
N ASN A 76 -19.34 -1.76 -10.63
CA ASN A 76 -20.05 -0.79 -11.45
C ASN A 76 -19.27 0.52 -11.63
N GLU A 77 -18.21 0.69 -10.84
CA GLU A 77 -17.39 1.87 -10.79
C GLU A 77 -15.91 1.49 -10.82
N LEU A 78 -15.09 2.37 -11.36
CA LEU A 78 -13.65 2.24 -11.29
C LEU A 78 -13.20 2.49 -9.85
N VAL A 79 -12.55 1.51 -9.23
CA VAL A 79 -11.95 1.62 -7.88
C VAL A 79 -10.44 1.48 -7.97
N LEU A 80 -9.70 2.26 -7.20
CA LEU A 80 -8.24 2.34 -7.23
C LEU A 80 -7.65 2.56 -5.82
N THR A 81 -6.41 2.18 -5.66
CA THR A 81 -5.52 2.52 -4.55
C THR A 81 -6.13 2.36 -3.14
N PRO A 82 -6.70 1.18 -2.80
CA PRO A 82 -7.17 0.95 -1.45
C PRO A 82 -6.02 0.97 -0.45
N ARG A 83 -6.25 1.55 0.75
CA ARG A 83 -5.25 1.59 1.83
C ARG A 83 -5.92 1.38 3.18
N PHE A 84 -5.38 0.47 3.98
CA PHE A 84 -5.82 0.25 5.35
C PHE A 84 -5.45 1.42 6.26
N ASN A 85 -6.35 1.70 7.20
CA ASN A 85 -6.04 2.48 8.38
C ASN A 85 -5.11 1.65 9.29
N PRO A 86 -4.00 2.21 9.80
CA PRO A 86 -3.05 1.46 10.62
C PRO A 86 -3.59 1.06 12.01
N THR A 87 -4.67 1.68 12.48
CA THR A 87 -5.21 1.47 13.83
C THR A 87 -6.61 0.85 13.87
N SER A 88 -7.25 0.67 12.71
CA SER A 88 -8.62 0.13 12.61
C SER A 88 -8.83 -0.64 11.30
N GLN A 89 -10.01 -1.25 11.14
CA GLN A 89 -10.41 -1.94 9.92
C GLN A 89 -11.07 -1.00 8.88
N LEU A 90 -10.79 0.31 8.97
CA LEU A 90 -11.17 1.26 7.93
C LEU A 90 -10.22 1.17 6.73
N VAL A 91 -10.75 1.40 5.57
CA VAL A 91 -10.02 1.46 4.30
C VAL A 91 -10.38 2.74 3.57
N THR A 92 -9.38 3.48 3.12
CA THR A 92 -9.60 4.54 2.15
C THR A 92 -9.34 4.02 0.74
N TYR A 93 -10.10 4.50 -0.23
CA TYR A 93 -9.90 4.18 -1.65
C TYR A 93 -10.45 5.30 -2.54
N LEU A 94 -10.00 5.31 -3.77
CA LEU A 94 -10.53 6.19 -4.80
C LEU A 94 -11.59 5.44 -5.61
N SER A 95 -12.75 6.07 -5.84
CA SER A 95 -13.76 5.59 -6.77
C SER A 95 -14.21 6.68 -7.73
N TYR A 96 -14.54 6.27 -8.96
CA TYR A 96 -15.06 7.15 -10.01
C TYR A 96 -16.55 6.95 -10.17
N PHE A 97 -17.31 7.49 -9.22
CA PHE A 97 -18.76 7.51 -9.32
C PHE A 97 -19.22 8.60 -10.28
N LYS A 98 -20.01 8.23 -11.31
CA LYS A 98 -20.44 9.14 -12.39
C LYS A 98 -19.27 9.89 -13.05
N ASN A 99 -18.12 9.20 -13.24
CA ASN A 99 -16.88 9.76 -13.79
C ASN A 99 -16.23 10.88 -12.97
N LEU A 100 -16.64 11.06 -11.72
CA LEU A 100 -16.02 11.99 -10.79
C LEU A 100 -15.17 11.22 -9.77
N PRO A 101 -13.86 11.52 -9.66
CA PRO A 101 -13.01 10.91 -8.66
C PRO A 101 -13.39 11.39 -7.25
N ARG A 102 -13.62 10.44 -6.35
CA ARG A 102 -13.94 10.72 -4.94
C ARG A 102 -13.17 9.81 -4.02
N VAL A 103 -12.76 10.32 -2.88
CA VAL A 103 -12.17 9.55 -1.81
C VAL A 103 -13.28 9.01 -0.92
N TYR A 104 -13.25 7.69 -0.72
CA TYR A 104 -14.21 6.96 0.13
C TYR A 104 -13.49 6.39 1.35
N LEU A 105 -14.22 6.30 2.46
CA LEU A 105 -13.92 5.41 3.56
C LEU A 105 -14.89 4.23 3.52
N LEU A 106 -14.35 3.05 3.73
CA LEU A 106 -15.09 1.79 3.88
C LEU A 106 -14.70 1.16 5.20
N ASP A 107 -15.67 0.92 6.06
CA ASP A 107 -15.52 0.07 7.22
C ASP A 107 -15.71 -1.39 6.81
N ILE A 108 -14.67 -2.20 6.96
CA ILE A 108 -14.67 -3.61 6.52
C ILE A 108 -15.59 -4.48 7.36
N GLU A 109 -15.83 -4.12 8.62
CA GLU A 109 -16.63 -4.92 9.55
C GLU A 109 -18.13 -4.67 9.36
N THR A 110 -18.52 -3.42 9.17
CA THR A 110 -19.92 -3.02 9.00
C THR A 110 -20.36 -2.96 7.55
N GLY A 111 -19.41 -2.83 6.61
CA GLY A 111 -19.68 -2.58 5.19
C GLY A 111 -20.15 -1.15 4.90
N THR A 112 -20.13 -0.27 5.90
CA THR A 112 -20.54 1.14 5.72
C THR A 112 -19.54 1.90 4.88
N GLN A 113 -20.05 2.68 3.91
CA GLN A 113 -19.23 3.53 3.04
C GLN A 113 -19.63 4.98 3.17
N GLU A 114 -18.66 5.88 3.21
CA GLU A 114 -18.89 7.31 3.16
C GLU A 114 -17.93 8.02 2.19
N VAL A 115 -18.39 9.09 1.55
CA VAL A 115 -17.52 10.01 0.79
C VAL A 115 -16.88 10.97 1.77
N VAL A 116 -15.56 11.01 1.81
CA VAL A 116 -14.83 11.92 2.72
C VAL A 116 -14.29 13.15 2.03
N GLY A 117 -14.19 13.13 0.71
CA GLY A 117 -13.75 14.29 -0.07
C GLY A 117 -14.33 14.29 -1.47
N ASP A 118 -14.93 15.42 -1.84
CA ASP A 118 -15.36 15.76 -3.21
C ASP A 118 -14.46 16.91 -3.68
N PHE A 119 -13.26 16.53 -4.13
CA PHE A 119 -12.26 17.52 -4.53
C PHE A 119 -12.43 17.86 -6.00
N PRO A 120 -12.52 19.16 -6.38
CA PRO A 120 -12.65 19.59 -7.76
C PRO A 120 -11.31 19.41 -8.52
N GLY A 121 -10.95 18.16 -8.83
CA GLY A 121 -9.70 17.82 -9.50
C GLY A 121 -9.39 16.33 -9.33
N MET A 122 -8.23 15.90 -9.83
CA MET A 122 -7.81 14.51 -9.70
C MET A 122 -7.07 14.30 -8.37
N THR A 123 -7.63 13.46 -7.50
CA THR A 123 -7.01 13.03 -6.25
C THR A 123 -6.35 11.68 -6.47
N PHE A 124 -5.16 11.48 -5.90
CA PHE A 124 -4.39 10.24 -6.03
C PHE A 124 -3.88 9.74 -4.70
N ALA A 125 -3.82 8.41 -4.57
CA ALA A 125 -3.12 7.67 -3.54
C ALA A 125 -3.41 8.15 -2.09
N PRO A 126 -4.69 8.23 -1.66
CA PRO A 126 -5.00 8.59 -0.29
C PRO A 126 -4.40 7.56 0.68
N ARG A 127 -3.75 8.01 1.75
CA ARG A 127 -3.20 7.19 2.83
C ARG A 127 -3.55 7.78 4.18
N PHE A 128 -3.67 6.94 5.20
CA PHE A 128 -3.87 7.42 6.57
C PHE A 128 -2.59 7.94 7.21
N SER A 129 -2.75 8.86 8.17
CA SER A 129 -1.72 9.14 9.17
C SER A 129 -1.53 7.94 10.11
N PRO A 130 -0.41 7.83 10.83
CA PRO A 130 -0.14 6.70 11.72
C PRO A 130 -1.15 6.52 12.86
N ASP A 131 -1.77 7.61 13.30
CA ASP A 131 -2.86 7.60 14.30
C ASP A 131 -4.24 7.33 13.70
N GLY A 132 -4.34 7.20 12.37
CA GLY A 132 -5.57 6.93 11.64
C GLY A 132 -6.56 8.08 11.57
N LYS A 133 -6.23 9.29 12.06
CA LYS A 133 -7.15 10.43 12.18
C LYS A 133 -7.14 11.35 10.96
N LYS A 134 -6.09 11.33 10.16
CA LYS A 134 -5.95 12.14 8.95
C LYS A 134 -5.75 11.28 7.72
N ILE A 135 -6.08 11.84 6.57
CA ILE A 135 -5.71 11.32 5.25
C ILE A 135 -4.70 12.26 4.64
N ILE A 136 -3.64 11.73 4.03
CA ILE A 136 -2.72 12.44 3.17
C ILE A 136 -2.91 11.97 1.73
N MET A 137 -2.89 12.88 0.77
CA MET A 137 -3.17 12.58 -0.63
C MET A 137 -2.47 13.58 -1.56
N SER A 138 -2.35 13.21 -2.82
CA SER A 138 -1.98 14.14 -3.88
C SER A 138 -3.24 14.67 -4.53
N PHE A 139 -3.30 15.96 -4.76
CA PHE A 139 -4.41 16.61 -5.43
C PHE A 139 -3.90 17.46 -6.59
N ALA A 140 -4.38 17.15 -7.80
CA ALA A 140 -4.04 17.87 -9.01
C ALA A 140 -5.07 18.96 -9.31
N LYS A 141 -4.60 20.20 -9.38
CA LYS A 141 -5.40 21.37 -9.72
C LYS A 141 -4.60 22.29 -10.65
N ASP A 142 -5.24 22.84 -11.66
CA ASP A 142 -4.67 23.84 -12.58
C ASP A 142 -3.34 23.38 -13.24
N GLY A 143 -3.23 22.09 -13.54
CA GLY A 143 -2.05 21.51 -14.19
C GLY A 143 -0.88 21.16 -13.27
N ASN A 144 -0.99 21.40 -11.97
CA ASN A 144 -0.01 21.02 -10.95
C ASN A 144 -0.60 20.03 -9.94
N SER A 145 0.25 19.22 -9.33
CA SER A 145 -0.11 18.29 -8.25
C SER A 145 0.68 18.59 -6.99
N GLU A 146 -0.02 18.73 -5.89
CA GLU A 146 0.53 19.04 -4.57
C GLU A 146 0.04 18.04 -3.52
N ILE A 147 0.69 18.00 -2.38
CA ILE A 147 0.32 17.17 -1.25
C ILE A 147 -0.59 17.93 -0.31
N TYR A 148 -1.67 17.29 0.08
CA TYR A 148 -2.66 17.80 1.03
C TYR A 148 -2.91 16.77 2.13
N THR A 149 -3.29 17.27 3.30
CA THR A 149 -3.86 16.45 4.38
C THR A 149 -5.31 16.86 4.62
N MET A 150 -6.10 15.92 5.10
CA MET A 150 -7.46 16.17 5.55
C MET A 150 -7.67 15.50 6.90
N ASP A 151 -8.15 16.22 7.86
CA ASP A 151 -8.62 15.69 9.13
C ASP A 151 -9.97 14.99 8.95
N LEU A 152 -10.10 13.77 9.45
CA LEU A 152 -11.29 12.94 9.23
C LEU A 152 -12.48 13.34 10.14
N GLU A 153 -12.23 13.98 11.25
CA GLU A 153 -13.28 14.42 12.19
C GLU A 153 -13.95 15.71 11.72
N ASN A 154 -13.16 16.74 11.46
CA ASN A 154 -13.68 18.07 11.12
C ASN A 154 -13.64 18.39 9.62
N ARG A 155 -13.07 17.49 8.78
CA ARG A 155 -12.96 17.62 7.31
C ARG A 155 -12.12 18.82 6.84
N ILE A 156 -11.29 19.38 7.71
CA ILE A 156 -10.38 20.47 7.33
C ILE A 156 -9.28 19.93 6.43
N VAL A 157 -9.09 20.59 5.29
CA VAL A 157 -8.08 20.28 4.28
C VAL A 157 -6.95 21.31 4.35
N GLU A 158 -5.72 20.84 4.48
CA GLU A 158 -4.52 21.66 4.53
C GLU A 158 -3.57 21.31 3.37
N LYS A 159 -3.09 22.32 2.66
CA LYS A 159 -2.05 22.17 1.64
C LYS A 159 -0.68 22.08 2.30
N ILE A 160 0.06 21.00 2.07
CA ILE A 160 1.36 20.73 2.70
C ILE A 160 2.52 21.16 1.80
N THR A 161 2.42 20.94 0.48
CA THR A 161 3.45 21.40 -0.47
C THR A 161 2.93 22.55 -1.31
N ASN A 162 3.85 23.45 -1.70
CA ASN A 162 3.57 24.56 -2.60
C ASN A 162 4.80 24.78 -3.50
N HIS A 163 4.86 24.05 -4.60
CA HIS A 163 5.99 24.07 -5.52
C HIS A 163 5.49 23.91 -6.98
N PRO A 164 6.12 24.53 -7.99
CA PRO A 164 5.69 24.36 -9.39
C PRO A 164 5.88 22.94 -9.94
N SER A 165 6.61 22.09 -9.25
CA SER A 165 6.81 20.67 -9.60
C SER A 165 5.66 19.80 -9.13
N ILE A 166 5.51 18.65 -9.79
CA ILE A 166 4.48 17.65 -9.49
C ILE A 166 4.89 16.84 -8.26
N ASP A 167 4.22 17.06 -7.14
CA ASP A 167 4.40 16.34 -5.88
C ASP A 167 3.29 15.28 -5.71
N THR A 168 3.68 13.99 -5.57
CA THR A 168 2.74 12.86 -5.55
C THR A 168 3.13 11.75 -4.57
N SER A 169 2.20 10.80 -4.38
CA SER A 169 2.41 9.54 -3.65
C SER A 169 2.97 9.72 -2.23
N PRO A 170 2.37 10.56 -1.39
CA PRO A 170 2.86 10.79 -0.04
C PRO A 170 2.68 9.57 0.87
N SER A 171 3.61 9.39 1.81
CA SER A 171 3.54 8.37 2.86
C SER A 171 4.17 8.89 4.15
N TYR A 172 3.41 8.85 5.26
CA TYR A 172 3.92 9.22 6.57
C TYR A 172 4.98 8.26 7.10
N SER A 173 5.92 8.77 7.88
CA SER A 173 6.71 7.96 8.80
C SER A 173 5.83 7.41 9.93
N PRO A 174 6.16 6.25 10.54
CA PRO A 174 5.31 5.64 11.57
C PRO A 174 5.17 6.48 12.85
N ASP A 175 6.07 7.43 13.10
CA ASP A 175 5.98 8.41 14.20
C ASP A 175 5.24 9.70 13.80
N GLY A 176 4.77 9.81 12.56
CA GLY A 176 4.02 10.95 12.03
C GLY A 176 4.83 12.24 11.82
N LYS A 177 6.14 12.22 12.05
CA LYS A 177 6.98 13.44 12.00
C LYS A 177 7.44 13.79 10.59
N PHE A 178 7.49 12.82 9.69
CA PHE A 178 7.99 13.00 8.34
C PHE A 178 7.01 12.44 7.30
N ILE A 179 7.16 12.92 6.08
CA ILE A 179 6.44 12.46 4.88
C ILE A 179 7.48 12.16 3.80
N SER A 180 7.45 10.97 3.23
CA SER A 180 8.14 10.66 1.96
C SER A 180 7.18 10.90 0.80
N PHE A 181 7.68 11.39 -0.33
CA PHE A 181 6.88 11.68 -1.50
C PHE A 181 7.70 11.68 -2.78
N ASN A 182 7.04 11.64 -3.91
CA ASN A 182 7.63 11.83 -5.22
C ASN A 182 7.61 13.29 -5.63
N SER A 183 8.66 13.75 -6.29
CA SER A 183 8.70 15.05 -6.93
C SER A 183 9.61 15.06 -8.16
N ASP A 184 9.26 15.81 -9.18
CA ASP A 184 10.08 16.05 -10.36
C ASP A 184 10.90 17.36 -10.30
N ARG A 185 10.98 17.99 -9.12
CA ARG A 185 11.73 19.26 -8.89
C ARG A 185 13.22 19.20 -9.22
N SER A 186 13.77 18.03 -9.45
CA SER A 186 15.15 17.82 -9.94
C SER A 186 15.23 17.40 -11.41
N GLY A 187 14.15 17.64 -12.18
CA GLY A 187 14.06 17.37 -13.63
C GLY A 187 13.31 16.09 -13.97
N TYR A 188 13.26 15.10 -13.09
CA TYR A 188 12.49 13.87 -13.23
C TYR A 188 12.15 13.28 -11.84
N GLN A 189 11.18 12.40 -11.81
CA GLN A 189 10.61 11.86 -10.56
C GLN A 189 11.68 11.21 -9.67
N GLN A 190 11.80 11.75 -8.46
CA GLN A 190 12.70 11.30 -7.41
C GLN A 190 11.95 11.23 -6.07
N ILE A 191 12.53 10.55 -5.08
CA ILE A 191 11.98 10.48 -3.74
C ILE A 191 12.57 11.60 -2.87
N TYR A 192 11.67 12.28 -2.19
CA TYR A 192 11.96 13.33 -1.22
C TYR A 192 11.38 12.98 0.14
N ILE A 193 11.95 13.57 1.18
CA ILE A 193 11.40 13.58 2.54
C ILE A 193 11.23 15.02 2.97
N MET A 194 10.18 15.29 3.74
CA MET A 194 9.93 16.56 4.41
C MET A 194 9.42 16.29 5.83
N ARG A 195 9.39 17.31 6.69
CA ARG A 195 8.62 17.28 7.93
C ARG A 195 7.12 17.24 7.62
N SER A 196 6.32 16.75 8.57
CA SER A 196 4.86 16.65 8.38
C SER A 196 4.16 18.01 8.22
N ASP A 197 4.82 19.11 8.59
CA ASP A 197 4.40 20.50 8.35
C ASP A 197 4.79 21.03 6.96
N GLY A 198 5.40 20.24 6.09
CA GLY A 198 5.89 20.60 4.75
C GLY A 198 7.29 21.23 4.73
N SER A 199 7.90 21.47 5.88
CA SER A 199 9.25 22.07 5.97
C SER A 199 10.37 21.05 5.72
N ASN A 200 11.59 21.54 5.50
CA ASN A 200 12.82 20.75 5.38
C ASN A 200 12.79 19.68 4.27
N VAL A 201 12.31 20.04 3.11
CA VAL A 201 12.27 19.16 1.94
C VAL A 201 13.69 18.76 1.50
N LYS A 202 13.96 17.45 1.43
CA LYS A 202 15.26 16.91 1.04
C LYS A 202 15.05 15.74 0.06
N ARG A 203 15.84 15.73 -1.03
CA ARG A 203 15.93 14.56 -1.91
C ARG A 203 16.73 13.46 -1.23
N ILE A 204 16.28 12.20 -1.38
CA ILE A 204 16.96 11.01 -0.83
C ILE A 204 17.28 9.95 -1.88
N SER A 205 16.75 10.02 -3.10
CA SER A 205 17.11 9.12 -4.20
C SER A 205 18.10 9.79 -5.16
N PHE A 206 19.26 9.17 -5.38
CA PHE A 206 20.35 9.73 -6.21
C PHE A 206 20.80 8.79 -7.31
N GLY A 207 20.29 7.57 -7.37
CA GLY A 207 20.59 6.60 -8.41
C GLY A 207 20.03 6.99 -9.78
N LYS A 208 20.51 6.33 -10.83
CA LYS A 208 19.98 6.51 -12.18
C LYS A 208 18.58 5.92 -12.29
N GLY A 209 17.68 6.59 -13.03
CA GLY A 209 16.31 6.15 -13.28
C GLY A 209 15.26 7.02 -12.59
N ILE A 210 14.02 6.64 -12.77
CA ILE A 210 12.83 7.29 -12.21
C ILE A 210 12.41 6.51 -10.98
N TYR A 211 12.19 7.20 -9.88
CA TYR A 211 11.71 6.62 -8.63
C TYR A 211 10.26 7.01 -8.39
N GLY A 212 9.46 6.07 -7.89
CA GLY A 212 8.02 6.26 -7.69
C GLY A 212 7.50 5.55 -6.43
N THR A 213 6.28 5.90 -6.06
CA THR A 213 5.47 5.24 -5.03
C THR A 213 6.22 4.91 -3.72
N PRO A 214 6.89 5.90 -3.07
CA PRO A 214 7.57 5.64 -1.82
C PRO A 214 6.60 5.24 -0.72
N VAL A 215 6.95 4.23 0.07
CA VAL A 215 6.17 3.78 1.22
C VAL A 215 7.09 3.58 2.41
N TRP A 216 6.84 4.33 3.48
CA TRP A 216 7.63 4.23 4.70
C TRP A 216 7.38 2.89 5.39
N SER A 217 8.45 2.23 5.83
CA SER A 217 8.39 1.01 6.62
C SER A 217 7.72 1.26 7.98
N PRO A 218 6.85 0.37 8.48
CA PRO A 218 6.29 0.48 9.83
C PRO A 218 7.36 0.46 10.95
N ARG A 219 8.59 0.05 10.63
CA ARG A 219 9.75 0.09 11.55
C ARG A 219 10.42 1.45 11.59
N GLY A 220 10.12 2.34 10.62
CA GLY A 220 10.70 3.69 10.53
C GLY A 220 12.11 3.76 9.93
N ASP A 221 12.73 2.63 9.61
CA ASP A 221 14.13 2.51 9.19
C ASP A 221 14.34 2.56 7.67
N LEU A 222 13.34 2.16 6.89
CA LEU A 222 13.41 2.02 5.44
C LEU A 222 12.26 2.70 4.72
N ILE A 223 12.48 2.98 3.44
CA ILE A 223 11.46 3.37 2.46
C ILE A 223 11.50 2.35 1.33
N ALA A 224 10.36 1.69 1.06
CA ALA A 224 10.18 0.91 -0.15
C ALA A 224 9.77 1.82 -1.30
N PHE A 225 10.13 1.46 -2.52
CA PHE A 225 9.84 2.26 -3.71
C PHE A 225 9.75 1.41 -4.98
N THR A 226 9.12 1.97 -5.98
CA THR A 226 9.22 1.51 -7.37
C THR A 226 10.30 2.29 -8.09
N LYS A 227 11.11 1.63 -8.91
CA LYS A 227 12.14 2.27 -9.75
C LYS A 227 12.00 1.81 -11.19
N LEU A 228 11.98 2.75 -12.12
CA LEU A 228 12.09 2.47 -13.56
C LEU A 228 13.51 2.84 -14.02
N HIS A 229 14.23 1.85 -14.53
CA HIS A 229 15.58 2.06 -15.09
C HIS A 229 15.80 1.14 -16.29
N LYS A 230 16.28 1.70 -17.42
CA LYS A 230 16.55 0.96 -18.66
C LYS A 230 15.37 0.09 -19.13
N GLY A 231 14.15 0.63 -19.04
CA GLY A 231 12.92 -0.06 -19.48
C GLY A 231 12.46 -1.22 -18.59
N LYS A 232 13.03 -1.37 -17.39
CA LYS A 232 12.64 -2.37 -16.39
C LYS A 232 12.19 -1.70 -15.10
N PHE A 233 11.23 -2.32 -14.45
CA PHE A 233 10.72 -1.92 -13.15
C PHE A 233 11.34 -2.76 -12.05
N TYR A 234 11.61 -2.12 -10.92
CA TYR A 234 12.17 -2.71 -9.72
C TYR A 234 11.33 -2.33 -8.51
N ILE A 235 11.14 -3.26 -7.58
CA ILE A 235 10.80 -2.94 -6.20
C ILE A 235 12.11 -2.89 -5.43
N GLY A 236 12.34 -1.79 -4.73
CA GLY A 236 13.55 -1.57 -3.96
C GLY A 236 13.27 -1.00 -2.58
N VAL A 237 14.31 -0.97 -1.76
CA VAL A 237 14.31 -0.34 -0.44
C VAL A 237 15.56 0.49 -0.26
N MET A 238 15.47 1.58 0.50
CA MET A 238 16.60 2.39 0.93
C MET A 238 16.39 2.87 2.37
N ARG A 239 17.46 3.28 3.05
CA ARG A 239 17.34 3.95 4.33
C ARG A 239 16.69 5.33 4.16
N THR A 240 16.19 5.88 5.25
CA THR A 240 15.50 7.18 5.25
C THR A 240 16.41 8.37 4.93
N ASP A 241 17.71 8.19 4.99
CA ASP A 241 18.74 9.15 4.54
C ASP A 241 19.11 8.96 3.05
N GLY A 242 18.52 7.95 2.36
CA GLY A 242 18.81 7.60 0.97
C GLY A 242 19.97 6.63 0.78
N SER A 243 20.70 6.27 1.85
CA SER A 243 21.78 5.30 1.77
C SER A 243 21.27 3.87 1.68
N GLY A 244 22.15 2.94 1.29
CA GLY A 244 21.85 1.51 1.30
C GLY A 244 20.75 1.07 0.36
N GLU A 245 20.60 1.75 -0.79
CA GLU A 245 19.66 1.33 -1.84
C GLU A 245 19.91 -0.13 -2.23
N ARG A 246 18.84 -0.93 -2.21
CA ARG A 246 18.83 -2.31 -2.69
C ARG A 246 17.61 -2.52 -3.58
N LEU A 247 17.83 -3.07 -4.75
CA LEU A 247 16.77 -3.52 -5.65
C LEU A 247 16.49 -5.00 -5.32
N LEU A 248 15.28 -5.28 -4.87
CA LEU A 248 14.89 -6.60 -4.40
C LEU A 248 14.41 -7.49 -5.54
N THR A 249 13.78 -6.91 -6.56
CA THR A 249 13.17 -7.64 -7.69
C THR A 249 13.21 -6.81 -8.96
N GLU A 250 13.23 -7.46 -10.11
CA GLU A 250 13.23 -6.88 -11.46
C GLU A 250 12.12 -7.52 -12.30
N ASN A 251 11.35 -6.71 -13.04
CA ASN A 251 10.35 -7.22 -13.98
C ASN A 251 10.06 -6.23 -15.12
N PHE A 252 9.26 -6.66 -16.10
CA PHE A 252 8.73 -5.79 -17.16
C PHE A 252 7.88 -4.64 -16.60
N TYR A 253 6.95 -4.94 -15.70
CA TYR A 253 6.15 -3.97 -14.96
C TYR A 253 5.82 -4.51 -13.56
N GLN A 254 6.09 -3.72 -12.55
CA GLN A 254 5.72 -4.00 -11.17
C GLN A 254 5.68 -2.70 -10.37
N GLU A 255 4.73 -2.60 -9.44
CA GLU A 255 4.47 -1.35 -8.72
C GLU A 255 3.72 -1.55 -7.41
N ALA A 256 3.47 -0.42 -6.72
CA ALA A 256 2.66 -0.30 -5.52
C ALA A 256 3.09 -1.22 -4.36
N PRO A 257 4.33 -1.12 -3.88
CA PRO A 257 4.76 -1.87 -2.72
C PRO A 257 3.94 -1.49 -1.48
N SER A 258 3.60 -2.50 -0.67
CA SER A 258 2.98 -2.34 0.65
C SER A 258 3.68 -3.26 1.65
N TRP A 259 3.95 -2.75 2.85
CA TRP A 259 4.65 -3.47 3.90
C TRP A 259 3.72 -4.39 4.69
N SER A 260 4.21 -5.56 5.08
CA SER A 260 3.67 -6.28 6.22
C SER A 260 3.81 -5.45 7.51
N PRO A 261 2.93 -5.62 8.53
CA PRO A 261 2.95 -4.75 9.72
C PRO A 261 4.24 -4.84 10.53
N ASN A 262 5.01 -5.92 10.41
CA ASN A 262 6.34 -6.05 11.04
C ASN A 262 7.50 -5.52 10.16
N GLY A 263 7.21 -5.02 8.96
CA GLY A 263 8.22 -4.47 8.05
C GLY A 263 9.21 -5.49 7.49
N ARG A 264 8.86 -6.79 7.44
CA ARG A 264 9.73 -7.86 6.94
C ARG A 264 9.43 -8.29 5.53
N VAL A 265 8.21 -8.12 5.08
CA VAL A 265 7.74 -8.57 3.77
C VAL A 265 7.10 -7.40 3.04
N LEU A 266 7.31 -7.35 1.74
CA LEU A 266 6.62 -6.46 0.81
C LEU A 266 5.65 -7.27 -0.02
N ILE A 267 4.44 -6.73 -0.24
CA ILE A 267 3.52 -7.16 -1.28
C ILE A 267 3.44 -6.07 -2.35
N PHE A 268 3.33 -6.47 -3.60
CA PHE A 268 3.27 -5.59 -4.76
C PHE A 268 2.54 -6.31 -5.90
N TYR A 269 2.30 -5.65 -7.02
CA TYR A 269 1.74 -6.35 -8.18
C TYR A 269 2.67 -6.28 -9.39
N ARG A 270 2.47 -7.24 -10.31
CA ARG A 270 3.15 -7.34 -11.60
C ARG A 270 2.14 -7.49 -12.71
N GLU A 271 2.44 -6.86 -13.84
CA GLU A 271 1.73 -7.08 -15.08
C GLU A 271 2.58 -7.89 -16.05
N THR A 272 1.93 -8.76 -16.81
CA THR A 272 2.55 -9.42 -17.96
C THR A 272 2.54 -8.49 -19.17
N LYS A 273 3.54 -8.66 -20.03
CA LYS A 273 3.57 -7.97 -21.31
C LYS A 273 2.48 -8.53 -22.22
N THR A 274 1.65 -7.67 -22.78
CA THR A 274 0.72 -8.05 -23.84
C THR A 274 1.47 -8.35 -25.15
N ASP A 275 0.93 -9.24 -25.96
CA ASP A 275 1.40 -9.43 -27.35
C ASP A 275 1.01 -8.23 -28.25
N ALA A 276 1.34 -8.30 -29.53
CA ALA A 276 1.02 -7.26 -30.52
C ALA A 276 -0.49 -7.05 -30.73
N LYS A 277 -1.32 -8.02 -30.33
CA LYS A 277 -2.79 -7.93 -30.39
C LYS A 277 -3.41 -7.42 -29.09
N GLY A 278 -2.57 -7.15 -28.06
CA GLY A 278 -3.04 -6.75 -26.73
C GLY A 278 -3.54 -7.93 -25.86
N GLU A 279 -3.29 -9.18 -26.29
CA GLU A 279 -3.65 -10.38 -25.55
C GLU A 279 -2.56 -10.75 -24.52
N GLY A 280 -2.89 -11.66 -23.61
CA GLY A 280 -1.94 -12.17 -22.60
C GLY A 280 -1.73 -11.23 -21.40
N PHE A 281 -2.54 -10.15 -21.27
CA PHE A 281 -2.49 -9.29 -20.09
C PHE A 281 -2.91 -10.05 -18.83
N SER A 282 -2.10 -9.97 -17.80
CA SER A 282 -2.43 -10.46 -16.46
C SER A 282 -1.76 -9.57 -15.43
N ALA A 283 -2.47 -9.24 -14.37
CA ALA A 283 -1.95 -8.55 -13.20
C ALA A 283 -2.03 -9.51 -12.00
N LYS A 284 -0.91 -9.75 -11.30
CA LYS A 284 -0.84 -10.69 -10.19
C LYS A 284 -0.12 -10.07 -8.99
N LEU A 285 -0.57 -10.47 -7.80
CA LEU A 285 0.07 -10.05 -6.55
C LEU A 285 1.27 -10.96 -6.27
N TRP A 286 2.34 -10.34 -5.82
CA TRP A 286 3.60 -11.00 -5.45
C TRP A 286 4.06 -10.50 -4.09
N SER A 287 4.75 -11.32 -3.35
CA SER A 287 5.41 -10.93 -2.11
C SER A 287 6.88 -11.32 -2.13
N ILE A 288 7.70 -10.54 -1.43
CA ILE A 288 9.14 -10.77 -1.26
C ILE A 288 9.57 -10.31 0.13
N ASP A 289 10.46 -11.04 0.76
CA ASP A 289 11.04 -10.59 2.03
C ASP A 289 12.16 -9.55 1.81
N LEU A 290 12.53 -8.86 2.89
CA LEU A 290 13.56 -7.81 2.87
C LEU A 290 14.94 -8.29 2.46
N THR A 291 15.22 -9.58 2.51
CA THR A 291 16.50 -10.14 2.08
C THR A 291 16.61 -10.21 0.56
N GLY A 292 15.47 -10.08 -0.15
CA GLY A 292 15.37 -10.28 -1.60
C GLY A 292 15.16 -11.75 -1.97
N TYR A 293 14.97 -12.62 -0.98
CA TYR A 293 14.62 -14.03 -1.17
C TYR A 293 13.14 -14.27 -0.92
N ASN A 294 12.69 -15.52 -1.08
CA ASN A 294 11.31 -15.95 -0.85
C ASN A 294 10.27 -15.16 -1.67
N GLU A 295 10.65 -14.77 -2.88
CA GLU A 295 9.69 -14.19 -3.81
C GLU A 295 8.64 -15.23 -4.18
N ARG A 296 7.35 -14.90 -4.03
CA ARG A 296 6.25 -15.82 -4.30
C ARG A 296 5.00 -15.13 -4.82
N LEU A 297 4.27 -15.85 -5.65
CA LEU A 297 2.93 -15.47 -6.07
C LEU A 297 1.98 -15.53 -4.87
N VAL A 298 1.20 -14.47 -4.66
CA VAL A 298 0.07 -14.46 -3.71
C VAL A 298 -1.19 -14.81 -4.49
N PRO A 299 -1.82 -15.97 -4.20
CA PRO A 299 -2.94 -16.44 -5.00
C PRO A 299 -4.17 -15.54 -4.87
N THR A 300 -4.77 -15.20 -6.01
CA THR A 300 -6.02 -14.44 -6.10
C THR A 300 -6.95 -15.13 -7.10
N PRO A 301 -8.29 -15.11 -6.90
CA PRO A 301 -9.25 -15.76 -7.82
C PRO A 301 -9.26 -15.15 -9.22
N THR A 302 -8.89 -13.88 -9.35
CA THR A 302 -8.82 -13.10 -10.59
C THR A 302 -7.46 -12.43 -10.69
N ASP A 303 -7.26 -11.56 -11.68
CA ASP A 303 -6.13 -10.63 -11.66
C ASP A 303 -6.26 -9.69 -10.46
N GLY A 304 -5.15 -9.12 -10.02
CA GLY A 304 -5.10 -8.22 -8.87
C GLY A 304 -4.00 -7.17 -8.96
N SER A 305 -4.33 -5.93 -8.55
CA SER A 305 -3.40 -4.80 -8.47
C SER A 305 -3.57 -4.01 -7.18
N ASP A 306 -2.71 -3.03 -6.94
CA ASP A 306 -2.77 -2.06 -5.84
C ASP A 306 -2.96 -2.68 -4.44
N PRO A 307 -2.18 -3.68 -4.02
CA PRO A 307 -2.36 -4.32 -2.72
C PRO A 307 -2.05 -3.37 -1.56
N SER A 308 -2.77 -3.55 -0.46
CA SER A 308 -2.46 -2.92 0.82
C SER A 308 -2.57 -3.94 1.94
N TRP A 309 -1.56 -4.01 2.78
CA TRP A 309 -1.49 -4.91 3.92
C TRP A 309 -2.08 -4.23 5.16
N SER A 310 -2.90 -4.94 5.95
CA SER A 310 -3.46 -4.44 7.20
C SER A 310 -2.44 -4.48 8.34
N SER A 311 -2.74 -3.79 9.45
CA SER A 311 -2.18 -4.11 10.75
C SER A 311 -2.62 -5.51 11.21
N LEU A 312 -2.02 -6.03 12.29
CA LEU A 312 -2.52 -7.22 12.97
C LEU A 312 -3.98 -7.01 13.38
N LEU A 313 -4.80 -8.04 13.23
CA LEU A 313 -6.20 -8.00 13.66
C LEU A 313 -6.26 -7.92 15.17
N SER A 314 -7.17 -7.09 15.68
CA SER A 314 -7.46 -7.03 17.13
C SER A 314 -8.04 -8.35 17.62
N ASN A 315 -7.62 -8.78 18.80
CA ASN A 315 -8.17 -9.96 19.49
C ASN A 315 -9.62 -9.75 19.89
#